data_7829ef0a5f5ada63c3f2b9867421c779
#
_entry.id   7829ef0a5f5ada63c3f2b9867421c779
#
_cell.length_a   1.000
_cell.length_b   1.000
_cell.length_c   1.000
_cell.angle_alpha   90.00
_cell.angle_beta   90.00
_cell.angle_gamma   90.00
#
_symmetry.space_group_name_H-M   'P 1'
#
loop_
_entity.id
_entity.type
_entity.pdbx_description
1 polymer ?
#
loop_
_entity_poly.entity_id
_entity_poly.type
_entity_poly.pdbx_seq_one_letter_code
_entity_poly.pdbx_strand_id
1 'polypeptide(L)'
;MPLKLIHGPPNSGRAGRIRRGLLAVLDRDPVLVVPTLDDVYAFERELCANGAVLGADVMTFGGLFRAVATAGGAPPGAVLTPAQRLGAVAAAVAERRAALGPLRGSALQSGFALALERLLDELQGAGLEPADVEAAAGTLEGSAYLGDIAALFTAYARVRDGLATVDTHGIARDAIDLLQAGDGFWQRPVFLYGLDD
;
A
#
# COMPACT_ATOMS: atom_id res chain seq x y z
N MET A 1 -3.34 2.56 22.48
CA MET A 1 -4.76 3.00 22.47
C MET A 1 -5.67 1.78 22.32
N PRO A 2 -6.86 1.73 22.95
CA PRO A 2 -7.79 0.62 22.70
C PRO A 2 -8.39 0.75 21.29
N LEU A 3 -8.40 -0.35 20.53
CA LEU A 3 -9.14 -0.48 19.29
C LEU A 3 -10.64 -0.57 19.61
N LYS A 4 -11.47 0.23 18.91
CA LYS A 4 -12.93 0.15 19.04
C LYS A 4 -13.52 -0.28 17.70
N LEU A 5 -14.04 -1.48 17.62
CA LEU A 5 -14.74 -2.01 16.46
C LEU A 5 -16.23 -1.64 16.52
N ILE A 6 -16.77 -1.11 15.41
CA ILE A 6 -18.19 -0.81 15.23
C ILE A 6 -18.71 -1.73 14.12
N HIS A 7 -19.44 -2.76 14.52
CA HIS A 7 -20.05 -3.73 13.61
C HIS A 7 -21.57 -3.50 13.51
N GLY A 8 -22.16 -3.82 12.37
CA GLY A 8 -23.62 -3.76 12.15
C GLY A 8 -24.01 -3.96 10.68
N PRO A 9 -25.30 -4.25 10.40
CA PRO A 9 -25.78 -4.43 9.03
C PRO A 9 -25.69 -3.11 8.22
N PRO A 10 -25.86 -3.16 6.89
CA PRO A 10 -26.00 -1.96 6.09
C PRO A 10 -27.03 -0.99 6.67
N ASN A 11 -26.81 0.31 6.55
CA ASN A 11 -27.68 1.38 7.07
C ASN A 11 -27.86 1.40 8.61
N SER A 12 -27.02 0.73 9.39
CA SER A 12 -27.07 0.74 10.86
C SER A 12 -26.55 2.04 11.51
N GLY A 13 -26.28 3.08 10.73
CA GLY A 13 -25.80 4.37 11.22
C GLY A 13 -24.31 4.38 11.60
N ARG A 14 -23.52 3.44 11.07
CA ARG A 14 -22.06 3.35 11.31
C ARG A 14 -21.34 4.64 10.91
N ALA A 15 -21.61 5.17 9.71
CA ALA A 15 -21.04 6.44 9.24
C ALA A 15 -21.33 7.59 10.20
N GLY A 16 -22.55 7.71 10.67
CA GLY A 16 -22.95 8.74 11.65
C GLY A 16 -22.23 8.59 13.00
N ARG A 17 -21.91 7.36 13.43
CA ARG A 17 -21.11 7.12 14.64
C ARG A 17 -19.66 7.55 14.45
N ILE A 18 -19.04 7.19 13.32
CA ILE A 18 -17.69 7.60 12.96
C ILE A 18 -17.62 9.13 12.91
N ARG A 19 -18.54 9.79 12.20
CA ARG A 19 -18.61 11.24 12.12
C ARG A 19 -18.71 11.91 13.50
N ARG A 20 -19.59 11.45 14.38
CA ARG A 20 -19.70 11.99 15.74
C ARG A 20 -18.43 11.78 16.55
N GLY A 21 -17.80 10.59 16.42
CA GLY A 21 -16.54 10.29 17.10
C GLY A 21 -15.41 11.20 16.65
N LEU A 22 -15.32 11.43 15.34
CA LEU A 22 -14.33 12.33 14.74
C LEU A 22 -14.52 13.78 15.20
N LEU A 23 -15.76 14.30 15.15
CA LEU A 23 -16.07 15.65 15.58
C LEU A 23 -15.86 15.88 17.10
N ALA A 24 -15.92 14.82 17.90
CA ALA A 24 -15.70 14.91 19.35
C ALA A 24 -14.22 15.07 19.76
N VAL A 25 -13.28 14.92 18.79
CA VAL A 25 -11.83 14.94 19.05
C VAL A 25 -11.08 15.83 18.06
N LEU A 26 -11.74 16.86 17.52
CA LEU A 26 -11.13 17.79 16.54
C LEU A 26 -9.89 18.49 17.07
N ASP A 27 -9.82 18.73 18.37
CA ASP A 27 -8.66 19.29 19.07
C ASP A 27 -7.40 18.43 19.01
N ARG A 28 -7.54 17.20 18.55
CA ARG A 28 -6.45 16.23 18.41
C ARG A 28 -6.10 15.92 16.96
N ASP A 29 -6.56 16.72 16.01
CA ASP A 29 -6.35 16.55 14.57
C ASP A 29 -6.64 15.12 14.06
N PRO A 30 -7.86 14.57 14.29
CA PRO A 30 -8.18 13.20 13.91
C PRO A 30 -8.08 12.97 12.40
N VAL A 31 -7.80 11.73 12.03
CA VAL A 31 -7.76 11.27 10.64
C VAL A 31 -8.88 10.26 10.40
N LEU A 32 -9.67 10.48 9.36
CA LEU A 32 -10.61 9.49 8.83
C LEU A 32 -10.02 8.86 7.56
N VAL A 33 -9.87 7.55 7.58
CA VAL A 33 -9.38 6.78 6.45
C VAL A 33 -10.54 6.05 5.80
N VAL A 34 -10.64 6.20 4.49
CA VAL A 34 -11.68 5.60 3.64
C VAL A 34 -11.04 4.92 2.42
N PRO A 35 -11.74 3.97 1.75
CA PRO A 35 -11.16 3.18 0.68
C PRO A 35 -10.76 4.00 -0.56
N THR A 36 -11.63 4.92 -0.99
CA THR A 36 -11.50 5.61 -2.28
C THR A 36 -11.48 7.13 -2.15
N LEU A 37 -11.01 7.82 -3.20
CA LEU A 37 -11.08 9.29 -3.28
C LEU A 37 -12.53 9.79 -3.35
N ASP A 38 -13.43 9.04 -3.96
CA ASP A 38 -14.84 9.41 -4.01
C ASP A 38 -15.46 9.40 -2.60
N ASP A 39 -15.05 8.45 -1.76
CA ASP A 39 -15.46 8.42 -0.36
C ASP A 39 -14.86 9.61 0.42
N VAL A 40 -13.61 9.99 0.15
CA VAL A 40 -13.01 11.20 0.74
C VAL A 40 -13.89 12.40 0.45
N TYR A 41 -14.22 12.67 -0.82
CA TYR A 41 -15.07 13.79 -1.21
C TYR A 41 -16.50 13.71 -0.64
N ALA A 42 -17.04 12.50 -0.52
CA ALA A 42 -18.35 12.29 0.08
C ALA A 42 -18.35 12.66 1.57
N PHE A 43 -17.37 12.18 2.34
CA PHE A 43 -17.25 12.50 3.76
C PHE A 43 -16.92 13.96 4.02
N GLU A 44 -16.06 14.58 3.22
CA GLU A 44 -15.77 16.02 3.34
C GLU A 44 -17.04 16.85 3.14
N ARG A 45 -17.86 16.54 2.13
CA ARG A 45 -19.15 17.22 1.94
C ARG A 45 -20.11 17.01 3.13
N GLU A 46 -20.16 15.79 3.67
CA GLU A 46 -21.01 15.50 4.85
C GLU A 46 -20.52 16.22 6.10
N LEU A 47 -19.22 16.32 6.31
CA LEU A 47 -18.63 17.05 7.44
C LEU A 47 -18.94 18.54 7.34
N CYS A 48 -18.85 19.10 6.15
CA CYS A 48 -19.08 20.53 5.91
C CYS A 48 -20.54 20.90 5.71
N ALA A 49 -21.49 19.95 5.71
CA ALA A 49 -22.91 20.22 5.47
C ALA A 49 -23.56 21.21 6.45
N ASN A 50 -23.02 21.32 7.67
CA ASN A 50 -23.51 22.23 8.71
C ASN A 50 -22.51 23.35 9.06
N GLY A 51 -21.54 23.63 8.21
CA GLY A 51 -20.50 24.64 8.41
C GLY A 51 -19.10 24.08 8.15
N ALA A 52 -18.10 24.97 8.20
CA ALA A 52 -16.71 24.56 8.02
C ALA A 52 -16.24 23.73 9.21
N VAL A 53 -15.54 22.63 8.92
CA VAL A 53 -14.86 21.80 9.91
C VAL A 53 -13.35 21.96 9.72
N LEU A 54 -12.65 22.35 10.78
CA LEU A 54 -11.20 22.48 10.81
C LEU A 54 -10.62 21.49 11.83
N GLY A 55 -9.39 21.02 11.59
CA GLY A 55 -8.69 20.12 12.51
C GLY A 55 -9.02 18.64 12.30
N ALA A 56 -9.53 18.25 11.13
CA ALA A 56 -9.68 16.85 10.76
C ALA A 56 -9.22 16.65 9.32
N ASP A 57 -8.60 15.52 9.05
CA ASP A 57 -8.25 15.08 7.69
C ASP A 57 -9.08 13.87 7.29
N VAL A 58 -9.54 13.87 6.03
CA VAL A 58 -10.14 12.69 5.40
C VAL A 58 -9.21 12.23 4.27
N MET A 59 -8.83 10.97 4.26
CA MET A 59 -7.86 10.48 3.29
C MET A 59 -8.03 8.99 2.99
N THR A 60 -7.38 8.52 1.95
CA THR A 60 -7.24 7.09 1.66
C THR A 60 -6.09 6.48 2.48
N PHE A 61 -5.95 5.14 2.46
CA PHE A 61 -4.80 4.47 3.09
C PHE A 61 -3.46 4.99 2.56
N GLY A 62 -3.35 5.20 1.24
CA GLY A 62 -2.13 5.79 0.66
C GLY A 62 -1.84 7.19 1.21
N GLY A 63 -2.87 7.98 1.50
CA GLY A 63 -2.75 9.26 2.19
C GLY A 63 -2.25 9.12 3.62
N LEU A 64 -2.82 8.15 4.37
CA LEU A 64 -2.38 7.85 5.74
C LEU A 64 -0.90 7.45 5.79
N PHE A 65 -0.48 6.52 4.94
CA PHE A 65 0.93 6.07 4.93
C PHE A 65 1.89 7.22 4.63
N ARG A 66 1.54 8.10 3.68
CA ARG A 66 2.34 9.32 3.42
C ARG A 66 2.38 10.27 4.61
N ALA A 67 1.25 10.48 5.25
CA ALA A 67 1.17 11.35 6.43
C ALA A 67 2.02 10.81 7.58
N VAL A 68 1.97 9.50 7.82
CA VAL A 68 2.79 8.82 8.82
C VAL A 68 4.28 8.95 8.49
N ALA A 69 4.69 8.62 7.27
CA ALA A 69 6.09 8.72 6.84
C ALA A 69 6.62 10.16 6.96
N THR A 70 5.80 11.14 6.55
CA THR A 70 6.17 12.57 6.68
C THR A 70 6.32 12.99 8.14
N ALA A 71 5.38 12.59 9.00
CA ALA A 71 5.45 12.90 10.43
C ALA A 71 6.63 12.22 11.14
N GLY A 72 7.03 11.02 10.67
CA GLY A 72 8.20 10.30 11.13
C GLY A 72 9.53 10.83 10.58
N GLY A 73 9.51 11.92 9.83
CA GLY A 73 10.72 12.55 9.29
C GLY A 73 11.29 11.89 8.02
N ALA A 74 10.55 10.95 7.43
CA ALA A 74 10.92 10.25 6.20
C ALA A 74 9.85 10.50 5.09
N PRO A 75 9.70 11.74 4.58
CA PRO A 75 8.73 12.00 3.54
C PRO A 75 9.03 11.14 2.32
N PRO A 76 8.01 10.45 1.75
CA PRO A 76 8.23 9.57 0.63
C PRO A 76 8.72 10.34 -0.60
N GLY A 77 9.67 9.75 -1.31
CA GLY A 77 10.16 10.26 -2.58
C GLY A 77 9.10 10.25 -3.70
N ALA A 78 9.55 10.47 -4.94
CA ALA A 78 8.70 10.35 -6.10
C ALA A 78 8.12 8.93 -6.21
N VAL A 79 6.80 8.84 -6.40
CA VAL A 79 6.11 7.54 -6.53
C VAL A 79 6.10 7.10 -7.97
N LEU A 80 6.38 5.84 -8.21
CA LEU A 80 6.25 5.22 -9.52
C LEU A 80 4.81 5.35 -10.04
N THR A 81 4.68 5.90 -11.23
CA THR A 81 3.42 5.81 -11.98
C THR A 81 3.21 4.36 -12.46
N PRO A 82 1.96 3.94 -12.76
CA PRO A 82 1.71 2.60 -13.31
C PRO A 82 2.55 2.30 -14.57
N ALA A 83 2.75 3.28 -15.43
CA ALA A 83 3.57 3.12 -16.64
C ALA A 83 5.06 2.92 -16.31
N GLN A 84 5.59 3.66 -15.34
CA GLN A 84 6.98 3.49 -14.88
C GLN A 84 7.17 2.13 -14.18
N ARG A 85 6.19 1.70 -13.38
CA ARG A 85 6.20 0.38 -12.72
C ARG A 85 6.26 -0.73 -13.77
N LEU A 86 5.36 -0.72 -14.76
CA LEU A 86 5.38 -1.69 -15.86
C LEU A 86 6.69 -1.65 -16.64
N GLY A 87 7.25 -0.45 -16.87
CA GLY A 87 8.56 -0.28 -17.51
C GLY A 87 9.70 -0.92 -16.71
N ALA A 88 9.68 -0.75 -15.37
CA ALA A 88 10.67 -1.38 -14.50
C ALA A 88 10.56 -2.92 -14.50
N VAL A 89 9.32 -3.45 -14.50
CA VAL A 89 9.09 -4.91 -14.64
C VAL A 89 9.58 -5.42 -15.99
N ALA A 90 9.28 -4.71 -17.08
CA ALA A 90 9.75 -5.09 -18.42
C ALA A 90 11.29 -5.09 -18.51
N ALA A 91 11.95 -4.11 -17.89
CA ALA A 91 13.41 -4.07 -17.81
C ALA A 91 13.99 -5.26 -17.02
N ALA A 92 13.37 -5.61 -15.88
CA ALA A 92 13.75 -6.78 -15.08
C ALA A 92 13.61 -8.09 -15.89
N VAL A 93 12.51 -8.23 -16.63
CA VAL A 93 12.30 -9.38 -17.54
C VAL A 93 13.36 -9.42 -18.62
N ALA A 94 13.64 -8.30 -19.29
CA ALA A 94 14.64 -8.24 -20.35
C ALA A 94 16.03 -8.66 -19.86
N GLU A 95 16.39 -8.24 -18.65
CA GLU A 95 17.67 -8.58 -18.02
C GLU A 95 17.78 -10.06 -17.68
N ARG A 96 16.72 -10.66 -17.09
CA ARG A 96 16.78 -11.99 -16.51
C ARG A 96 16.36 -13.11 -17.44
N ARG A 97 15.62 -12.83 -18.53
CA ARG A 97 14.99 -13.83 -19.41
C ARG A 97 15.92 -14.95 -19.88
N ALA A 98 17.19 -14.64 -20.14
CA ALA A 98 18.15 -15.63 -20.61
C ALA A 98 18.53 -16.67 -19.55
N ALA A 99 18.47 -16.29 -18.28
CA ALA A 99 18.81 -17.09 -17.12
C ALA A 99 17.60 -17.81 -16.49
N LEU A 100 16.37 -17.53 -16.96
CA LEU A 100 15.16 -18.20 -16.46
C LEU A 100 15.13 -19.66 -16.90
N GLY A 101 14.57 -20.52 -16.04
CA GLY A 101 14.26 -21.90 -16.30
C GLY A 101 12.83 -22.06 -16.88
N PRO A 102 11.87 -22.53 -16.07
CA PRO A 102 10.49 -22.79 -16.53
C PRO A 102 9.80 -21.59 -17.18
N LEU A 103 10.05 -20.36 -16.69
CA LEU A 103 9.42 -19.15 -17.21
C LEU A 103 10.07 -18.58 -18.48
N ARG A 104 11.19 -19.12 -18.93
CA ARG A 104 11.92 -18.58 -20.08
C ARG A 104 11.08 -18.45 -21.35
N GLY A 105 10.25 -19.45 -21.65
CA GLY A 105 9.36 -19.45 -22.82
C GLY A 105 8.25 -18.40 -22.69
N SER A 106 7.66 -18.29 -21.49
CA SER A 106 6.61 -17.32 -21.19
C SER A 106 7.14 -15.87 -21.23
N ALA A 107 8.38 -15.65 -20.79
CA ALA A 107 9.03 -14.34 -20.79
C ALA A 107 9.25 -13.73 -22.19
N LEU A 108 9.03 -14.49 -23.26
CA LEU A 108 9.05 -14.02 -24.65
C LEU A 108 7.68 -13.48 -25.10
N GLN A 109 6.62 -13.73 -24.37
CA GLN A 109 5.26 -13.32 -24.73
C GLN A 109 5.00 -11.85 -24.36
N SER A 110 4.29 -11.12 -25.22
CA SER A 110 4.00 -9.69 -25.04
C SER A 110 3.22 -9.36 -23.75
N GLY A 111 2.40 -10.30 -23.24
CA GLY A 111 1.62 -10.12 -22.00
C GLY A 111 2.37 -10.48 -20.72
N PHE A 112 3.56 -11.06 -20.81
CA PHE A 112 4.25 -11.58 -19.63
C PHE A 112 4.60 -10.50 -18.61
N ALA A 113 5.12 -9.37 -19.05
CA ALA A 113 5.48 -8.28 -18.16
C ALA A 113 4.28 -7.74 -17.37
N LEU A 114 3.10 -7.65 -18.01
CA LEU A 114 1.87 -7.22 -17.35
C LEU A 114 1.37 -8.28 -16.34
N ALA A 115 1.46 -9.56 -16.69
CA ALA A 115 1.09 -10.64 -15.76
C ALA A 115 2.03 -10.68 -14.55
N LEU A 116 3.33 -10.50 -14.79
CA LEU A 116 4.34 -10.44 -13.73
C LEU A 116 4.12 -9.19 -12.84
N GLU A 117 3.81 -8.03 -13.43
CA GLU A 117 3.52 -6.81 -12.69
C GLU A 117 2.38 -7.01 -11.69
N ARG A 118 1.28 -7.63 -12.11
CA ARG A 118 0.16 -7.97 -11.24
C ARG A 118 0.54 -8.94 -10.11
N LEU A 119 1.31 -9.99 -10.44
CA LEU A 119 1.80 -10.94 -9.44
C LEU A 119 2.69 -10.24 -8.40
N LEU A 120 3.60 -9.36 -8.83
CA LEU A 120 4.46 -8.61 -7.92
C LEU A 120 3.65 -7.63 -7.06
N ASP A 121 2.58 -7.06 -7.60
CA ASP A 121 1.65 -6.21 -6.84
C ASP A 121 0.94 -7.00 -5.74
N GLU A 122 0.44 -8.19 -6.05
CA GLU A 122 -0.18 -9.10 -5.08
C GLU A 122 0.81 -9.55 -3.99
N LEU A 123 2.03 -9.94 -4.37
CA LEU A 123 3.07 -10.35 -3.41
C LEU A 123 3.43 -9.19 -2.45
N GLN A 124 3.66 -7.99 -3.00
CA GLN A 124 3.97 -6.81 -2.20
C GLN A 124 2.77 -6.37 -1.34
N GLY A 125 1.55 -6.49 -1.86
CA GLY A 125 0.32 -6.24 -1.11
C GLY A 125 0.14 -7.21 0.08
N ALA A 126 0.63 -8.44 -0.06
CA ALA A 126 0.71 -9.41 1.04
C ALA A 126 1.91 -9.18 1.98
N GLY A 127 2.70 -8.14 1.76
CA GLY A 127 3.89 -7.82 2.58
C GLY A 127 5.11 -8.69 2.28
N LEU A 128 5.11 -9.44 1.16
CA LEU A 128 6.23 -10.32 0.80
C LEU A 128 7.32 -9.56 0.06
N GLU A 129 8.56 -9.92 0.38
CA GLU A 129 9.78 -9.43 -0.25
C GLU A 129 10.42 -10.49 -1.17
N PRO A 130 11.35 -10.11 -2.05
CA PRO A 130 12.08 -11.08 -2.87
C PRO A 130 12.68 -12.24 -2.07
N ALA A 131 13.22 -11.96 -0.87
CA ALA A 131 13.83 -12.97 -0.01
C ALA A 131 12.83 -14.03 0.51
N ASP A 132 11.56 -13.63 0.74
CA ASP A 132 10.52 -14.55 1.20
C ASP A 132 10.17 -15.55 0.09
N VAL A 133 10.08 -15.08 -1.16
CA VAL A 133 9.82 -15.93 -2.32
C VAL A 133 11.01 -16.86 -2.60
N GLU A 134 12.23 -16.37 -2.41
CA GLU A 134 13.46 -17.18 -2.54
C GLU A 134 13.50 -18.28 -1.47
N ALA A 135 13.19 -17.95 -0.21
CA ALA A 135 13.11 -18.93 0.87
C ALA A 135 12.06 -20.02 0.58
N ALA A 136 10.86 -19.61 0.10
CA ALA A 136 9.81 -20.55 -0.29
C ALA A 136 10.26 -21.45 -1.45
N ALA A 137 10.99 -20.91 -2.43
CA ALA A 137 11.55 -21.68 -3.52
C ALA A 137 12.53 -22.77 -3.05
N GLY A 138 13.27 -22.53 -1.96
CA GLY A 138 14.20 -23.53 -1.39
C GLY A 138 13.53 -24.69 -0.67
N THR A 139 12.24 -24.58 -0.32
CA THR A 139 11.53 -25.56 0.54
C THR A 139 10.48 -26.39 -0.18
N LEU A 140 9.99 -25.95 -1.34
CA LEU A 140 8.87 -26.57 -2.05
C LEU A 140 9.33 -27.45 -3.22
N GLU A 141 8.70 -28.61 -3.40
CA GLU A 141 8.84 -29.40 -4.62
C GLU A 141 8.35 -28.61 -5.85
N GLY A 142 9.12 -28.60 -6.92
CA GLY A 142 8.82 -27.77 -8.10
C GLY A 142 9.32 -26.33 -7.99
N SER A 143 10.24 -26.08 -7.09
CA SER A 143 10.79 -24.77 -6.72
C SER A 143 11.42 -23.95 -7.86
N ALA A 144 11.77 -24.57 -9.00
CA ALA A 144 12.38 -23.86 -10.13
C ALA A 144 11.49 -22.71 -10.68
N TYR A 145 10.17 -22.88 -10.66
CA TYR A 145 9.22 -21.83 -11.04
C TYR A 145 9.26 -20.65 -10.06
N LEU A 146 9.22 -20.95 -8.75
CA LEU A 146 9.34 -19.93 -7.70
C LEU A 146 10.72 -19.25 -7.70
N GLY A 147 11.77 -20.01 -8.04
CA GLY A 147 13.11 -19.46 -8.22
C GLY A 147 13.18 -18.43 -9.35
N ASP A 148 12.49 -18.68 -10.47
CA ASP A 148 12.37 -17.68 -11.55
C ASP A 148 11.61 -16.43 -11.09
N ILE A 149 10.51 -16.59 -10.32
CA ILE A 149 9.74 -15.47 -9.76
C ILE A 149 10.60 -14.68 -8.80
N ALA A 150 11.31 -15.32 -7.87
CA ALA A 150 12.20 -14.65 -6.93
C ALA A 150 13.30 -13.84 -7.65
N ALA A 151 13.92 -14.44 -8.67
CA ALA A 151 14.93 -13.77 -9.49
C ALA A 151 14.39 -12.55 -10.24
N LEU A 152 13.16 -12.62 -10.76
CA LEU A 152 12.49 -11.51 -11.42
C LEU A 152 12.08 -10.43 -10.43
N PHE A 153 11.59 -10.82 -9.25
CA PHE A 153 11.23 -9.87 -8.20
C PHE A 153 12.46 -9.12 -7.68
N THR A 154 13.57 -9.82 -7.43
CA THR A 154 14.86 -9.20 -7.07
C THR A 154 15.35 -8.22 -8.13
N ALA A 155 15.25 -8.61 -9.42
CA ALA A 155 15.63 -7.73 -10.52
C ALA A 155 14.73 -6.48 -10.61
N TYR A 156 13.42 -6.65 -10.42
CA TYR A 156 12.47 -5.53 -10.36
C TYR A 156 12.82 -4.57 -9.21
N ALA A 157 13.05 -5.09 -8.00
CA ALA A 157 13.41 -4.25 -6.85
C ALA A 157 14.67 -3.41 -7.14
N ARG A 158 15.70 -4.03 -7.72
CA ARG A 158 16.93 -3.35 -8.11
C ARG A 158 16.71 -2.27 -9.18
N VAL A 159 15.89 -2.55 -10.21
CA VAL A 159 15.56 -1.55 -11.26
C VAL A 159 14.80 -0.36 -10.63
N ARG A 160 13.80 -0.64 -9.79
CA ARG A 160 13.03 0.38 -9.06
C ARG A 160 13.94 1.27 -8.21
N ASP A 161 14.82 0.67 -7.42
CA ASP A 161 15.74 1.41 -6.54
C ASP A 161 16.72 2.28 -7.33
N GLY A 162 17.13 1.82 -8.51
CA GLY A 162 17.93 2.62 -9.45
C GLY A 162 17.24 3.83 -10.03
N LEU A 163 15.88 3.89 -9.98
CA LEU A 163 15.10 5.05 -10.41
C LEU A 163 14.96 6.13 -9.31
N ALA A 164 15.49 5.88 -8.12
CA ALA A 164 15.31 6.72 -6.93
C ALA A 164 13.82 7.05 -6.66
N THR A 165 12.96 6.07 -6.90
CA THR A 165 11.51 6.16 -6.71
C THR A 165 11.04 5.10 -5.73
N VAL A 166 9.87 5.32 -5.15
CA VAL A 166 9.20 4.35 -4.27
C VAL A 166 7.90 3.87 -4.91
N ASP A 167 7.52 2.65 -4.64
CA ASP A 167 6.17 2.18 -4.94
C ASP A 167 5.23 2.40 -3.73
N THR A 168 3.94 2.26 -3.95
CA THR A 168 2.91 2.43 -2.90
C THR A 168 3.10 1.44 -1.74
N HIS A 169 3.54 0.23 -2.02
CA HIS A 169 3.80 -0.78 -0.99
C HIS A 169 5.04 -0.45 -0.15
N GLY A 170 6.09 0.12 -0.77
CA GLY A 170 7.26 0.63 -0.07
C GLY A 170 6.88 1.73 0.92
N ILE A 171 6.06 2.70 0.52
CA ILE A 171 5.58 3.75 1.43
C ILE A 171 4.79 3.17 2.60
N ALA A 172 3.93 2.16 2.33
CA ALA A 172 3.15 1.51 3.38
C ALA A 172 4.06 0.79 4.39
N ARG A 173 5.10 0.10 3.92
CA ARG A 173 6.07 -0.58 4.75
C ARG A 173 6.86 0.39 5.61
N ASP A 174 7.43 1.43 5.00
CA ASP A 174 8.18 2.47 5.73
C ASP A 174 7.31 3.09 6.83
N ALA A 175 6.03 3.34 6.55
CA ALA A 175 5.10 3.86 7.54
C ALA A 175 4.83 2.87 8.69
N ILE A 176 4.72 1.57 8.38
CA ILE A 176 4.54 0.51 9.39
C ILE A 176 5.79 0.41 10.27
N ASP A 177 6.98 0.40 9.68
CA ASP A 177 8.24 0.31 10.39
C ASP A 177 8.43 1.49 11.34
N LEU A 178 8.12 2.72 10.88
CA LEU A 178 8.13 3.93 11.71
C LEU A 178 7.16 3.82 12.90
N LEU A 179 5.96 3.32 12.68
CA LEU A 179 4.97 3.13 13.75
C LEU A 179 5.39 2.05 14.75
N GLN A 180 6.04 0.98 14.28
CA GLN A 180 6.53 -0.12 15.11
C GLN A 180 7.77 0.27 15.94
N ALA A 181 8.61 1.17 15.41
CA ALA A 181 9.75 1.73 16.16
C ALA A 181 9.33 2.47 17.44
N GLY A 182 8.07 2.91 17.52
CA GLY A 182 7.45 3.25 18.80
C GLY A 182 7.81 4.60 19.40
N ASP A 183 8.36 5.52 18.64
CA ASP A 183 8.81 6.85 19.12
C ASP A 183 7.67 7.80 19.51
N GLY A 184 6.41 7.32 19.43
CA GLY A 184 5.24 8.07 19.84
C GLY A 184 4.97 9.35 19.02
N PHE A 185 5.62 9.51 17.86
CA PHE A 185 5.47 10.69 16.99
C PHE A 185 4.06 10.82 16.40
N TRP A 186 3.35 9.68 16.20
CA TRP A 186 1.98 9.68 15.71
C TRP A 186 1.00 9.57 16.87
N GLN A 187 0.34 10.66 17.20
CA GLN A 187 -0.63 10.72 18.30
C GLN A 187 -2.05 11.08 17.84
N ARG A 188 -2.24 11.24 16.55
CA ARG A 188 -3.55 11.58 15.97
C ARG A 188 -4.50 10.39 16.11
N PRO A 189 -5.77 10.59 16.53
CA PRO A 189 -6.79 9.56 16.50
C PRO A 189 -7.08 9.14 15.04
N VAL A 190 -7.13 7.84 14.79
CA VAL A 190 -7.43 7.30 13.46
C VAL A 190 -8.78 6.60 13.49
N PHE A 191 -9.64 6.96 12.54
CA PHE A 191 -10.92 6.34 12.27
C PHE A 191 -10.85 5.63 10.92
N LEU A 192 -11.32 4.39 10.86
CA LEU A 192 -11.37 3.62 9.61
C LEU A 192 -12.83 3.35 9.26
N TYR A 193 -13.22 3.57 8.01
CA TYR A 193 -14.58 3.33 7.55
C TYR A 193 -14.62 2.75 6.14
N GLY A 194 -15.60 1.86 5.88
CA GLY A 194 -15.82 1.32 4.53
C GLY A 194 -14.83 0.23 4.13
N LEU A 195 -14.26 -0.50 5.11
CA LEU A 195 -13.41 -1.65 4.87
C LEU A 195 -14.28 -2.91 4.72
N ASP A 196 -15.22 -2.86 3.82
CA ASP A 196 -16.06 -4.00 3.47
C ASP A 196 -15.39 -4.69 2.26
N ASP A 197 -15.18 -6.00 2.33
CA ASP A 197 -14.71 -6.84 1.23
C ASP A 197 -15.82 -7.07 0.20
#